data_86a1a89bb708dad04290144bbf6a3516
#
_entry.id   86a1a89bb708dad04290144bbf6a3516
#
_cell.length_a   1.000
_cell.length_b   1.000
_cell.length_c   1.000
_cell.angle_alpha   90.00
_cell.angle_beta   90.00
_cell.angle_gamma   90.00
#
_symmetry.space_group_name_H-M   'P 1'
#
loop_
_entity.id
_entity.type
_entity.pdbx_description
1 polymer ?
#
loop_
_entity_poly.entity_id
_entity_poly.type
_entity_poly.pdbx_seq_one_letter_code
_entity_poly.pdbx_strand_id
1 'polypeptide(L)'
;MNYKKFLGFSLVSAAILCAALNAEAIETKAKNAILIDAATGEYLYTKDHKRMVPPASMSKLMTVYMIFDKLQDGSLSLDDTFTVSENAWRKGGAATGGSTMFLKIGQKVRVEDLLKGILI
;
A
#
# COMPACT_ATOMS: atom_id res chain seq x y z
N MET A 1 -19.07 38.21 49.46
CA MET A 1 -18.92 37.68 48.09
C MET A 1 -18.15 36.37 48.18
N ASN A 2 -18.83 35.23 47.88
CA ASN A 2 -18.35 33.86 48.22
C ASN A 2 -17.26 33.35 47.24
N TYR A 3 -15.98 33.71 47.47
CA TYR A 3 -14.82 33.27 46.67
C TYR A 3 -14.60 31.73 46.65
N LYS A 4 -15.11 31.02 47.66
CA LYS A 4 -15.04 29.53 47.69
C LYS A 4 -15.82 28.85 46.58
N LYS A 5 -16.90 29.43 46.06
CA LYS A 5 -17.67 28.90 44.94
C LYS A 5 -16.97 29.16 43.61
N PHE A 6 -16.17 30.22 43.45
CA PHE A 6 -15.39 30.54 42.24
C PHE A 6 -14.19 29.65 42.11
N LEU A 7 -13.52 29.26 43.20
CA LEU A 7 -12.37 28.38 43.19
C LEU A 7 -12.74 26.94 42.73
N GLY A 8 -13.91 26.45 43.13
CA GLY A 8 -14.43 25.12 42.75
C GLY A 8 -14.74 25.03 41.24
N PHE A 9 -15.28 26.08 40.65
CA PHE A 9 -15.61 26.13 39.23
C PHE A 9 -14.36 26.15 38.33
N SER A 10 -13.32 26.85 38.78
CA SER A 10 -12.04 26.95 38.04
C SER A 10 -11.27 25.61 38.04
N LEU A 11 -11.31 24.84 39.14
CA LEU A 11 -10.65 23.53 39.23
C LEU A 11 -11.35 22.46 38.40
N VAL A 12 -12.66 22.46 38.30
CA VAL A 12 -13.42 21.53 37.45
C VAL A 12 -13.19 21.81 35.97
N SER A 13 -13.15 23.08 35.58
CA SER A 13 -12.83 23.44 34.17
C SER A 13 -11.42 23.04 33.78
N ALA A 14 -10.43 23.17 34.65
CA ALA A 14 -9.05 22.74 34.38
C ALA A 14 -8.93 21.20 34.26
N ALA A 15 -9.67 20.44 35.08
CA ALA A 15 -9.67 18.97 34.99
C ALA A 15 -10.31 18.43 33.70
N ILE A 16 -11.36 19.10 33.20
CA ILE A 16 -12.01 18.74 31.94
C ILE A 16 -11.07 19.04 30.75
N LEU A 17 -10.30 20.12 30.80
CA LEU A 17 -9.35 20.46 29.73
C LEU A 17 -8.16 19.50 29.69
N CYS A 18 -7.70 18.96 30.83
CA CYS A 18 -6.64 17.94 30.86
C CYS A 18 -7.11 16.55 30.41
N ALA A 19 -8.39 16.21 30.51
CA ALA A 19 -8.94 14.94 30.06
C ALA A 19 -9.06 14.85 28.53
N ALA A 20 -9.07 15.99 27.83
CA ALA A 20 -9.18 16.04 26.36
C ALA A 20 -7.86 15.81 25.61
N LEU A 21 -6.73 15.65 26.31
CA LEU A 21 -5.38 15.56 25.69
C LEU A 21 -4.85 14.14 25.51
N ASN A 22 -5.65 13.11 25.82
CA ASN A 22 -5.30 11.73 25.52
C ASN A 22 -5.76 11.35 24.10
N ALA A 23 -5.31 12.06 23.07
CA ALA A 23 -5.32 11.53 21.74
C ALA A 23 -4.27 10.42 21.70
N GLU A 24 -4.69 9.15 21.68
CA GLU A 24 -3.76 8.05 21.45
C GLU A 24 -3.07 8.30 20.10
N ALA A 25 -1.78 8.55 20.14
CA ALA A 25 -1.00 8.69 18.93
C ALA A 25 -1.03 7.35 18.18
N ILE A 26 -1.34 7.39 16.87
CA ILE A 26 -1.29 6.20 16.01
C ILE A 26 0.12 5.65 16.07
N GLU A 27 0.30 4.48 16.71
CA GLU A 27 1.56 3.77 16.71
C GLU A 27 1.60 2.70 15.61
N THR A 28 2.68 2.65 14.86
CA THR A 28 2.92 1.61 13.87
C THR A 28 4.35 1.10 13.95
N LYS A 29 4.53 -0.21 13.76
CA LYS A 29 5.84 -0.86 13.64
C LYS A 29 6.51 -0.59 12.29
N ALA A 30 5.79 -0.05 11.31
CA ALA A 30 6.34 0.34 10.03
C ALA A 30 7.46 1.39 10.21
N LYS A 31 8.54 1.27 9.44
CA LYS A 31 9.62 2.26 9.44
C LYS A 31 9.21 3.59 8.81
N ASN A 32 8.34 3.52 7.82
CA ASN A 32 7.79 4.66 7.10
C ASN A 32 6.28 4.49 7.04
N ALA A 33 5.52 5.56 7.27
CA ALA A 33 4.06 5.53 7.18
C ALA A 33 3.51 6.90 6.80
N ILE A 34 2.38 6.88 6.12
CA ILE A 34 1.58 8.05 5.78
C ILE A 34 0.11 7.66 5.81
N LEU A 35 -0.72 8.49 6.42
CA LEU A 35 -2.17 8.39 6.39
C LEU A 35 -2.72 9.72 5.86
N ILE A 36 -3.53 9.65 4.82
CA ILE A 36 -4.10 10.82 4.15
C ILE A 36 -5.61 10.66 4.12
N ASP A 37 -6.33 11.73 4.44
CA ASP A 37 -7.75 11.81 4.17
C ASP A 37 -7.97 11.86 2.66
N ALA A 38 -8.71 10.89 2.12
CA ALA A 38 -8.91 10.76 0.68
C ALA A 38 -9.80 11.86 0.07
N ALA A 39 -10.64 12.52 0.88
CA ALA A 39 -11.53 13.57 0.41
C ALA A 39 -10.87 14.95 0.43
N THR A 40 -10.05 15.22 1.45
CA THR A 40 -9.42 16.54 1.66
C THR A 40 -7.96 16.60 1.24
N GLY A 41 -7.27 15.47 1.16
CA GLY A 41 -5.83 15.38 0.94
C GLY A 41 -5.00 15.73 2.19
N GLU A 42 -5.63 15.90 3.34
CA GLU A 42 -4.96 16.26 4.58
C GLU A 42 -4.13 15.08 5.12
N TYR A 43 -2.93 15.39 5.61
CA TYR A 43 -2.07 14.40 6.27
C TYR A 43 -2.51 14.18 7.71
N LEU A 44 -3.18 13.06 7.98
CA LEU A 44 -3.66 12.67 9.31
C LEU A 44 -2.53 12.07 10.16
N TYR A 45 -1.55 11.40 9.54
CA TYR A 45 -0.39 10.85 10.21
C TYR A 45 0.79 10.74 9.26
N THR A 46 2.00 11.01 9.76
CA THR A 46 3.23 10.84 8.98
C THR A 46 4.35 10.29 9.85
N LYS A 47 5.11 9.34 9.30
CA LYS A 47 6.32 8.80 9.92
C LYS A 47 7.36 8.59 8.83
N ASP A 48 8.39 9.42 8.80
CA ASP A 48 9.50 9.36 7.82
C ASP A 48 9.01 9.17 6.36
N HIS A 49 7.87 9.78 6.03
CA HIS A 49 7.10 9.53 4.80
C HIS A 49 7.77 10.04 3.52
N LYS A 50 8.73 10.97 3.65
CA LYS A 50 9.49 11.52 2.51
C LYS A 50 10.72 10.69 2.15
N ARG A 51 11.04 9.69 2.94
CA ARG A 51 12.18 8.82 2.67
C ARG A 51 11.91 7.94 1.44
N MET A 52 12.85 7.92 0.51
CA MET A 52 12.80 7.00 -0.62
C MET A 52 13.01 5.57 -0.15
N VAL A 53 12.07 4.71 -0.48
CA VAL A 53 12.08 3.27 -0.16
C VAL A 53 11.80 2.45 -1.42
N PRO A 54 12.37 1.24 -1.54
CA PRO A 54 12.01 0.34 -2.64
C PRO A 54 10.52 0.02 -2.60
N PRO A 55 9.81 0.06 -3.74
CA PRO A 55 8.37 -0.20 -3.78
C PRO A 55 8.01 -1.67 -3.53
N ALA A 56 8.98 -2.59 -3.55
CA ALA A 56 8.77 -4.03 -3.40
C ALA A 56 7.63 -4.52 -4.32
N SER A 57 6.70 -5.31 -3.81
CA SER A 57 5.56 -5.83 -4.60
C SER A 57 4.60 -4.75 -5.14
N MET A 58 4.67 -3.53 -4.64
CA MET A 58 3.88 -2.42 -5.20
C MET A 58 4.29 -2.08 -6.64
N SER A 59 5.50 -2.47 -7.10
CA SER A 59 5.89 -2.36 -8.50
C SER A 59 4.99 -3.14 -9.46
N LYS A 60 4.32 -4.19 -8.98
CA LYS A 60 3.32 -4.96 -9.74
C LYS A 60 2.16 -4.08 -10.22
N LEU A 61 1.78 -3.05 -9.46
CA LEU A 61 0.72 -2.12 -9.85
C LEU A 61 1.03 -1.41 -11.17
N MET A 62 2.28 -1.00 -11.38
CA MET A 62 2.70 -0.39 -12.64
C MET A 62 2.66 -1.40 -13.79
N THR A 63 3.07 -2.63 -13.56
CA THR A 63 2.98 -3.69 -14.58
C THR A 63 1.53 -3.93 -14.99
N VAL A 64 0.62 -4.05 -14.03
CA VAL A 64 -0.81 -4.24 -14.28
C VAL A 64 -1.41 -3.03 -15.00
N TYR A 65 -1.07 -1.82 -14.59
CA TYR A 65 -1.50 -0.60 -15.26
C TYR A 65 -1.11 -0.59 -16.75
N MET A 66 0.16 -0.88 -17.06
CA MET A 66 0.63 -0.94 -18.44
C MET A 66 -0.06 -2.01 -19.27
N ILE A 67 -0.42 -3.15 -18.67
CA ILE A 67 -1.16 -4.21 -19.34
C ILE A 67 -2.59 -3.74 -19.65
N PHE A 68 -3.28 -3.12 -18.68
CA PHE A 68 -4.63 -2.60 -18.90
C PHE A 68 -4.67 -1.50 -19.97
N ASP A 69 -3.67 -0.62 -20.01
CA ASP A 69 -3.53 0.39 -21.06
C ASP A 69 -3.47 -0.26 -22.45
N LYS A 70 -2.67 -1.33 -22.60
CA LYS A 70 -2.56 -2.11 -23.85
C LYS A 70 -3.81 -2.93 -24.19
N LEU A 71 -4.54 -3.40 -23.21
CA LEU A 71 -5.83 -4.06 -23.43
C LEU A 71 -6.88 -3.06 -23.89
N GLN A 72 -6.86 -1.82 -23.34
CA GLN A 72 -7.77 -0.75 -23.68
C GLN A 72 -7.56 -0.23 -25.11
N ASP A 73 -6.32 -0.07 -25.53
CA ASP A 73 -5.98 0.39 -26.90
C ASP A 73 -6.05 -0.71 -27.95
N GLY A 74 -6.30 -1.96 -27.55
CA GLY A 74 -6.42 -3.12 -28.43
C GLY A 74 -5.11 -3.68 -28.93
N SER A 75 -3.95 -3.18 -28.46
CA SER A 75 -2.62 -3.69 -28.85
C SER A 75 -2.26 -5.01 -28.15
N LEU A 76 -3.06 -5.43 -27.17
CA LEU A 76 -2.97 -6.69 -26.45
C LEU A 76 -4.37 -7.25 -26.22
N SER A 77 -4.48 -8.60 -26.23
CA SER A 77 -5.70 -9.33 -25.88
C SER A 77 -5.47 -10.23 -24.66
N LEU A 78 -6.51 -10.50 -23.88
CA LEU A 78 -6.45 -11.47 -22.79
C LEU A 78 -6.14 -12.90 -23.29
N ASP A 79 -6.48 -13.19 -24.55
CA ASP A 79 -6.24 -14.47 -25.20
C ASP A 79 -4.84 -14.59 -25.82
N ASP A 80 -4.12 -13.48 -25.95
CA ASP A 80 -2.74 -13.51 -26.43
C ASP A 80 -1.87 -14.36 -25.50
N THR A 81 -0.86 -14.98 -26.08
CA THR A 81 0.04 -15.87 -25.34
C THR A 81 1.47 -15.38 -25.38
N PHE A 82 2.13 -15.42 -24.22
CA PHE A 82 3.57 -15.23 -24.11
C PHE A 82 4.28 -16.55 -23.85
N THR A 83 5.47 -16.69 -24.45
CA THR A 83 6.34 -17.84 -24.20
C THR A 83 7.29 -17.51 -23.05
N VAL A 84 7.37 -18.38 -22.06
CA VAL A 84 8.26 -18.23 -20.92
C VAL A 84 9.72 -18.35 -21.41
N SER A 85 10.45 -17.24 -21.38
CA SER A 85 11.87 -17.24 -21.74
C SER A 85 12.74 -17.84 -20.63
N GLU A 86 13.91 -18.34 -20.98
CA GLU A 86 14.88 -18.82 -20.00
C GLU A 86 15.26 -17.72 -19.00
N ASN A 87 15.42 -16.47 -19.45
CA ASN A 87 15.73 -15.34 -18.58
C ASN A 87 14.60 -15.06 -17.56
N ALA A 88 13.34 -15.06 -18.00
CA ALA A 88 12.19 -14.89 -17.11
C ALA A 88 12.11 -16.02 -16.08
N TRP A 89 12.34 -17.26 -16.53
CA TRP A 89 12.34 -18.43 -15.65
C TRP A 89 13.45 -18.39 -14.61
N ARG A 90 14.66 -18.00 -14.99
CA ARG A 90 15.81 -17.88 -14.05
C ARG A 90 15.62 -16.77 -13.05
N LYS A 91 15.07 -15.61 -13.44
CA LYS A 91 14.94 -14.43 -12.59
C LYS A 91 13.65 -14.38 -11.76
N GLY A 92 12.61 -15.06 -12.21
CA GLY A 92 11.28 -15.04 -11.57
C GLY A 92 10.71 -16.43 -11.26
N GLY A 93 11.47 -17.51 -11.50
CA GLY A 93 11.00 -18.87 -11.27
C GLY A 93 11.14 -19.32 -9.81
N ALA A 94 10.73 -20.57 -9.55
CA ALA A 94 10.68 -21.18 -8.23
C ALA A 94 12.03 -21.13 -7.46
N ALA A 95 13.15 -21.14 -8.16
CA ALA A 95 14.49 -21.09 -7.55
C ALA A 95 14.80 -19.74 -6.84
N THR A 96 14.02 -18.68 -7.10
CA THR A 96 14.24 -17.35 -6.48
C THR A 96 13.68 -17.21 -5.07
N GLY A 97 12.91 -18.21 -4.58
CA GLY A 97 12.29 -18.20 -3.26
C GLY A 97 11.10 -17.25 -3.10
N GLY A 98 10.67 -16.58 -4.19
CA GLY A 98 9.48 -15.72 -4.21
C GLY A 98 8.21 -16.47 -4.63
N SER A 99 7.08 -15.76 -4.61
CA SER A 99 5.82 -16.27 -5.19
C SER A 99 5.99 -16.50 -6.68
N THR A 100 5.54 -17.63 -7.21
CA THR A 100 5.72 -18.00 -8.61
C THR A 100 4.57 -18.87 -9.12
N MET A 101 4.29 -18.78 -10.41
CA MET A 101 3.31 -19.63 -11.12
C MET A 101 3.86 -21.02 -11.48
N PHE A 102 5.07 -21.37 -11.12
CA PHE A 102 5.73 -22.65 -11.45
C PHE A 102 5.75 -22.98 -12.96
N LEU A 103 5.86 -21.96 -13.81
CA LEU A 103 5.87 -22.13 -15.26
C LEU A 103 7.17 -22.79 -15.73
N LYS A 104 7.09 -23.54 -16.85
CA LYS A 104 8.26 -24.19 -17.48
C LYS A 104 8.84 -23.31 -18.57
N ILE A 105 10.14 -23.44 -18.83
CA ILE A 105 10.80 -22.79 -19.97
C ILE A 105 10.09 -23.22 -21.27
N GLY A 106 9.80 -22.27 -22.15
CA GLY A 106 9.09 -22.53 -23.42
C GLY A 106 7.58 -22.70 -23.30
N GLN A 107 7.03 -22.72 -22.10
CA GLN A 107 5.57 -22.80 -21.90
C GLN A 107 4.90 -21.54 -22.45
N LYS A 108 3.79 -21.72 -23.20
CA LYS A 108 2.91 -20.63 -23.62
C LYS A 108 1.85 -20.41 -22.55
N VAL A 109 1.67 -19.15 -22.15
CA VAL A 109 0.73 -18.74 -21.09
C VAL A 109 -0.09 -17.57 -21.57
N ARG A 110 -1.39 -17.60 -21.39
CA ARG A 110 -2.29 -16.51 -21.78
C ARG A 110 -2.06 -15.27 -20.89
N VAL A 111 -2.30 -14.10 -21.47
CA VAL A 111 -2.24 -12.81 -20.74
C VAL A 111 -3.16 -12.82 -19.53
N GLU A 112 -4.39 -13.37 -19.67
CA GLU A 112 -5.32 -13.50 -18.57
C GLU A 112 -4.73 -14.26 -17.37
N ASP A 113 -4.05 -15.39 -17.63
CA ASP A 113 -3.46 -16.22 -16.59
C ASP A 113 -2.24 -15.56 -15.96
N LEU A 114 -1.43 -14.85 -16.77
CA LEU A 114 -0.32 -14.05 -16.25
C LEU A 114 -0.79 -12.90 -15.35
N LEU A 115 -1.88 -12.23 -15.71
CA LEU A 115 -2.49 -11.19 -14.86
C LEU A 115 -2.94 -11.75 -13.51
N LYS A 116 -3.62 -12.89 -13.51
CA LYS A 116 -4.00 -13.59 -12.27
C LYS A 116 -2.78 -13.91 -11.43
N GLY A 117 -1.70 -14.42 -12.05
CA GLY A 117 -0.46 -14.74 -11.35
C GLY A 117 0.30 -13.54 -10.79
N ILE A 118 0.10 -12.33 -11.32
CA ILE A 118 0.65 -11.10 -10.76
C ILE A 118 -0.11 -10.69 -9.50
N LEU A 119 -1.43 -10.89 -9.46
CA LEU A 119 -2.32 -10.40 -8.40
C LEU A 119 -2.37 -11.33 -7.18
N ILE A 120 -2.13 -12.62 -7.36
CA ILE A 120 -2.14 -13.64 -6.31
C ILE A 120 -0.72 -13.91 -5.83
#